data_aa798bb8ff863367e7fe728a5473910b
#
_entry.id   aa798bb8ff863367e7fe728a5473910b
#
_cell.length_a   1.000
_cell.length_b   1.000
_cell.length_c   1.000
_cell.angle_alpha   90.00
_cell.angle_beta   90.00
_cell.angle_gamma   90.00
#
_symmetry.space_group_name_H-M   'P 1'
#
loop_
_entity.id
_entity.type
_entity.pdbx_description
1 polymer ?
#
loop_
_entity_poly.entity_id
_entity_poly.type
_entity_poly.pdbx_seq_one_letter_code
_entity_poly.pdbx_strand_id
1 'polypeptide(L)'
;DHGEGSYTYPADGVFIPGSYDFEGFSTGIADGSLIMNFDILSAVKNPWGSPRSLSVQTIDVYIDKDFGSNTGVKQLGNYRFAKMPDGSGWEYHIVIEGWEPQIWKALPSGESELVTNQFDIVVVPDKGVIVVKLDIENQLGGGNPEEWHYGVIMMSQDGYGPNGSRIREINPSAEQYKGGGAPNVVNHPNIFDV
;
A
#
# COMPACT_ATOMS: atom_id res chain seq x y z
N ASP A 1 -9.81 11.12 -6.05
CA ASP A 1 -9.25 10.83 -7.36
C ASP A 1 -9.88 9.53 -7.86
N HIS A 2 -10.60 9.56 -8.96
CA HIS A 2 -11.21 8.35 -9.54
C HIS A 2 -10.23 7.65 -10.51
N GLY A 3 -8.92 7.73 -10.21
CA GLY A 3 -7.86 7.10 -10.96
C GLY A 3 -8.12 7.13 -12.47
N GLU A 4 -7.69 8.13 -13.19
CA GLU A 4 -7.75 8.16 -14.65
C GLU A 4 -6.88 7.06 -15.30
N GLY A 5 -6.63 5.98 -14.55
CA GLY A 5 -5.93 4.81 -15.01
C GLY A 5 -6.78 4.03 -16.01
N SER A 6 -6.18 3.68 -17.13
CA SER A 6 -6.77 2.79 -18.13
C SER A 6 -6.85 1.33 -17.67
N TYR A 7 -6.59 1.05 -16.38
CA TYR A 7 -6.59 -0.30 -15.86
C TYR A 7 -8.00 -0.82 -15.60
N THR A 8 -8.20 -2.09 -15.91
CA THR A 8 -9.43 -2.82 -15.62
C THR A 8 -9.18 -3.82 -14.50
N TYR A 9 -10.18 -4.02 -13.66
CA TYR A 9 -10.12 -5.01 -12.59
C TYR A 9 -10.00 -6.43 -13.14
N PRO A 10 -9.47 -7.39 -12.35
CA PRO A 10 -9.58 -8.80 -12.68
C PRO A 10 -11.04 -9.21 -12.89
N ALA A 11 -11.26 -10.21 -13.75
CA ALA A 11 -12.61 -10.56 -14.19
C ALA A 11 -13.42 -11.40 -13.19
N ASP A 12 -12.80 -11.93 -12.13
CA ASP A 12 -13.53 -12.68 -11.11
C ASP A 12 -14.43 -11.78 -10.27
N GLY A 13 -15.63 -12.24 -9.93
CA GLY A 13 -16.63 -11.47 -9.20
C GLY A 13 -16.26 -11.09 -7.76
N VAL A 14 -15.14 -11.54 -7.23
CA VAL A 14 -14.62 -11.09 -5.91
C VAL A 14 -14.03 -9.69 -5.99
N PHE A 15 -13.63 -9.24 -7.17
CA PHE A 15 -13.07 -7.90 -7.44
C PHE A 15 -14.20 -6.95 -7.83
N ILE A 16 -14.95 -6.47 -6.85
CA ILE A 16 -16.09 -5.60 -7.10
C ILE A 16 -15.64 -4.18 -7.49
N PRO A 17 -16.44 -3.44 -8.29
CA PRO A 17 -16.14 -2.03 -8.61
C PRO A 17 -15.90 -1.21 -7.35
N GLY A 18 -14.89 -0.34 -7.36
CA GLY A 18 -14.48 0.47 -6.22
C GLY A 18 -13.53 -0.23 -5.24
N SER A 19 -13.21 -1.52 -5.43
CA SER A 19 -12.32 -2.25 -4.51
C SER A 19 -10.91 -1.68 -4.44
N TYR A 20 -10.47 -0.98 -5.46
CA TYR A 20 -9.13 -0.40 -5.55
C TYR A 20 -9.15 1.11 -5.67
N ASP A 21 -10.27 1.76 -5.35
CA ASP A 21 -10.44 3.20 -5.46
C ASP A 21 -10.44 3.79 -4.05
N PHE A 22 -9.50 4.69 -3.75
CA PHE A 22 -9.51 5.47 -2.52
C PHE A 22 -10.57 6.59 -2.60
N GLU A 23 -11.37 6.74 -1.56
CA GLU A 23 -12.19 7.93 -1.32
C GLU A 23 -11.47 8.93 -0.39
N GLY A 24 -10.55 8.43 0.42
CA GLY A 24 -9.81 9.27 1.34
C GLY A 24 -8.67 8.56 2.06
N PHE A 25 -7.70 9.37 2.44
CA PHE A 25 -6.64 9.00 3.36
C PHE A 25 -6.49 10.10 4.40
N SER A 26 -6.39 9.73 5.67
CA SER A 26 -6.13 10.67 6.75
C SER A 26 -5.25 10.08 7.83
N THR A 27 -4.51 10.94 8.51
CA THR A 27 -3.64 10.57 9.63
C THR A 27 -4.05 11.33 10.89
N GLY A 28 -3.74 10.74 12.04
CA GLY A 28 -3.89 11.36 13.35
C GLY A 28 -2.94 10.75 14.36
N ILE A 29 -2.79 11.40 15.51
CA ILE A 29 -1.93 10.93 16.59
C ILE A 29 -2.81 10.67 17.82
N ALA A 30 -2.66 9.48 18.41
CA ALA A 30 -3.31 9.13 19.67
C ALA A 30 -2.39 8.21 20.49
N ASP A 31 -2.19 8.55 21.75
CA ASP A 31 -1.44 7.75 22.74
C ASP A 31 -0.06 7.29 22.23
N GLY A 32 0.70 8.20 21.59
CA GLY A 32 2.03 7.89 21.05
C GLY A 32 2.03 7.04 19.77
N SER A 33 0.86 6.86 19.17
CA SER A 33 0.69 6.10 17.94
C SER A 33 0.23 6.98 16.78
N LEU A 34 0.75 6.69 15.60
CA LEU A 34 0.21 7.16 14.33
C LEU A 34 -1.02 6.30 13.96
N ILE A 35 -2.15 6.95 13.75
CA ILE A 35 -3.38 6.34 13.25
C ILE A 35 -3.52 6.74 11.78
N MET A 36 -3.65 5.77 10.90
CA MET A 36 -3.92 5.99 9.48
C MET A 36 -5.29 5.41 9.15
N ASN A 37 -6.13 6.21 8.49
CA ASN A 37 -7.45 5.79 8.01
C ASN A 37 -7.45 5.79 6.48
N PHE A 38 -7.99 4.73 5.91
CA PHE A 38 -8.18 4.56 4.47
C PHE A 38 -9.65 4.33 4.22
N ASP A 39 -10.26 5.21 3.43
CA ASP A 39 -11.63 5.08 2.96
C ASP A 39 -11.59 4.54 1.53
N ILE A 40 -12.21 3.39 1.31
CA ILE A 40 -12.30 2.68 0.04
C ILE A 40 -13.72 2.84 -0.51
N LEU A 41 -13.86 3.12 -1.79
CA LEU A 41 -15.16 3.37 -2.44
C LEU A 41 -16.13 2.20 -2.30
N SER A 42 -15.64 0.97 -2.19
CA SER A 42 -16.47 -0.21 -1.98
C SER A 42 -16.27 -0.82 -0.60
N ALA A 43 -17.12 -1.79 -0.25
CA ALA A 43 -16.89 -2.64 0.92
C ALA A 43 -15.56 -3.41 0.79
N VAL A 44 -14.79 -3.48 1.87
CA VAL A 44 -13.58 -4.30 1.95
C VAL A 44 -13.98 -5.77 2.04
N LYS A 45 -13.53 -6.58 1.10
CA LYS A 45 -13.88 -8.02 1.02
C LYS A 45 -12.74 -8.91 1.52
N ASN A 46 -13.14 -10.05 2.08
CA ASN A 46 -12.20 -11.07 2.56
C ASN A 46 -12.56 -12.47 2.02
N PRO A 47 -12.66 -12.65 0.69
CA PRO A 47 -13.09 -13.91 0.10
C PRO A 47 -12.15 -15.08 0.39
N TRP A 48 -10.88 -14.82 0.66
CA TRP A 48 -9.86 -15.84 0.94
C TRP A 48 -9.56 -16.02 2.43
N GLY A 49 -10.33 -15.38 3.32
CA GLY A 49 -10.28 -15.63 4.76
C GLY A 49 -8.97 -15.21 5.44
N SER A 50 -8.39 -14.07 5.05
CA SER A 50 -7.19 -13.55 5.74
C SER A 50 -7.48 -13.25 7.22
N PRO A 51 -6.49 -13.41 8.11
CA PRO A 51 -6.67 -13.15 9.55
C PRO A 51 -7.06 -11.71 9.89
N ARG A 52 -6.74 -10.74 9.03
CA ARG A 52 -7.02 -9.31 9.25
C ARG A 52 -8.23 -8.78 8.48
N SER A 53 -9.09 -9.69 8.00
CA SER A 53 -10.36 -9.35 7.34
C SER A 53 -10.25 -8.54 6.05
N LEU A 54 -9.09 -8.50 5.40
CA LEU A 54 -8.91 -7.99 4.04
C LEU A 54 -8.07 -8.98 3.23
N SER A 55 -8.48 -9.28 2.01
CA SER A 55 -7.75 -10.22 1.18
C SER A 55 -7.72 -9.85 -0.30
N VAL A 56 -8.34 -8.75 -0.68
CA VAL A 56 -8.39 -8.25 -2.06
C VAL A 56 -7.32 -7.19 -2.29
N GLN A 57 -7.14 -6.31 -1.32
CA GLN A 57 -6.24 -5.16 -1.40
C GLN A 57 -4.88 -5.41 -0.76
N THR A 58 -3.84 -4.80 -1.31
CA THR A 58 -2.59 -4.44 -0.66
C THR A 58 -2.43 -2.94 -0.75
N ILE A 59 -2.22 -2.28 0.38
CA ILE A 59 -1.96 -0.83 0.45
C ILE A 59 -0.52 -0.64 0.91
N ASP A 60 0.24 0.15 0.17
CA ASP A 60 1.54 0.62 0.64
C ASP A 60 1.45 2.08 1.07
N VAL A 61 2.09 2.39 2.19
CA VAL A 61 2.32 3.76 2.63
C VAL A 61 3.82 4.01 2.69
N TYR A 62 4.27 5.03 2.00
CA TYR A 62 5.66 5.50 2.00
C TYR A 62 5.73 6.78 2.81
N ILE A 63 6.54 6.78 3.86
CA ILE A 63 6.73 7.92 4.75
C ILE A 63 8.08 8.56 4.47
N ASP A 64 8.05 9.81 4.01
CA ASP A 64 9.20 10.70 3.87
C ASP A 64 9.20 11.64 5.08
N LYS A 65 10.16 11.47 5.97
CA LYS A 65 10.23 12.22 7.24
C LYS A 65 10.93 13.55 7.13
N ASP A 66 11.66 13.79 6.04
CA ASP A 66 12.49 14.99 5.85
C ASP A 66 12.45 15.50 4.40
N PHE A 67 11.25 15.57 3.84
CA PHE A 67 10.97 16.00 2.47
C PHE A 67 11.87 17.15 2.00
N GLY A 68 12.44 17.01 0.81
CA GLY A 68 13.38 17.97 0.25
C GLY A 68 14.86 17.71 0.59
N SER A 69 15.15 16.78 1.52
CA SER A 69 16.53 16.44 1.91
C SER A 69 17.22 15.44 0.98
N ASN A 70 16.45 14.83 0.04
CA ASN A 70 16.93 13.77 -0.84
C ASN A 70 17.49 12.53 -0.12
N THR A 71 17.07 12.30 1.11
CA THR A 71 17.39 11.08 1.88
C THR A 71 16.41 9.97 1.55
N GLY A 72 16.52 8.83 2.23
CA GLY A 72 15.63 7.70 2.05
C GLY A 72 15.83 6.93 0.75
N VAL A 73 14.95 5.95 0.52
CA VAL A 73 14.93 5.12 -0.68
C VAL A 73 13.92 5.68 -1.69
N LYS A 74 14.33 5.81 -2.95
CA LYS A 74 13.47 6.36 -4.02
C LYS A 74 12.61 5.29 -4.69
N GLN A 75 13.15 4.09 -4.86
CA GLN A 75 12.44 2.99 -5.48
C GLN A 75 11.33 2.49 -4.54
N LEU A 76 10.12 2.34 -5.04
CA LEU A 76 9.04 1.71 -4.29
C LEU A 76 9.32 0.22 -4.09
N GLY A 77 8.55 -0.43 -3.25
CA GLY A 77 8.71 -1.83 -2.90
C GLY A 77 8.79 -2.77 -4.11
N ASN A 78 9.22 -4.00 -3.87
CA ASN A 78 9.42 -5.01 -4.90
C ASN A 78 8.19 -5.19 -5.81
N TYR A 79 8.39 -5.20 -7.13
CA TYR A 79 7.34 -5.33 -8.16
C TYR A 79 6.32 -4.17 -8.27
N ARG A 80 6.52 -3.05 -7.55
CA ARG A 80 5.68 -1.86 -7.73
C ARG A 80 6.01 -1.12 -9.03
N PHE A 81 7.26 -1.24 -9.49
CA PHE A 81 7.80 -0.62 -10.73
C PHE A 81 7.53 0.88 -10.83
N ALA A 82 7.60 1.56 -9.70
CA ALA A 82 7.45 2.99 -9.57
C ALA A 82 8.48 3.54 -8.59
N LYS A 83 8.64 4.85 -8.56
CA LYS A 83 9.58 5.54 -7.66
C LYS A 83 8.92 6.77 -7.05
N MET A 84 9.45 7.21 -5.92
CA MET A 84 9.10 8.49 -5.31
C MET A 84 9.39 9.64 -6.28
N PRO A 85 8.65 10.76 -6.19
CA PRO A 85 8.92 11.96 -6.95
C PRO A 85 10.35 12.49 -6.73
N ASP A 86 10.82 13.34 -7.64
CA ASP A 86 12.11 14.00 -7.46
C ASP A 86 12.07 14.90 -6.23
N GLY A 87 13.13 14.85 -5.41
CA GLY A 87 13.21 15.57 -4.15
C GLY A 87 12.70 14.81 -2.94
N SER A 88 12.06 13.64 -3.12
CA SER A 88 11.60 12.79 -2.02
C SER A 88 12.29 11.43 -2.01
N GLY A 89 12.25 10.79 -0.84
CA GLY A 89 12.62 9.41 -0.62
C GLY A 89 11.92 8.93 0.64
N TRP A 90 11.63 7.67 0.78
CA TRP A 90 10.97 7.16 1.97
C TRP A 90 11.98 6.61 2.98
N GLU A 91 11.77 6.94 4.26
CA GLU A 91 12.47 6.35 5.40
C GLU A 91 11.74 5.12 5.92
N TYR A 92 10.41 5.09 5.79
CA TYR A 92 9.60 3.94 6.14
C TYR A 92 8.61 3.58 5.03
N HIS A 93 8.49 2.27 4.79
CA HIS A 93 7.51 1.70 3.88
C HIS A 93 6.66 0.69 4.65
N ILE A 94 5.36 0.94 4.72
CA ILE A 94 4.38 0.11 5.41
C ILE A 94 3.56 -0.64 4.35
N VAL A 95 3.56 -1.97 4.43
CA VAL A 95 2.74 -2.85 3.59
C VAL A 95 1.56 -3.32 4.43
N ILE A 96 0.36 -2.93 4.04
CA ILE A 96 -0.89 -3.26 4.71
C ILE A 96 -1.60 -4.32 3.87
N GLU A 97 -1.66 -5.53 4.40
CA GLU A 97 -2.32 -6.66 3.77
C GLU A 97 -2.79 -7.68 4.82
N GLY A 98 -3.59 -8.65 4.42
CA GLY A 98 -4.35 -9.47 5.37
C GLY A 98 -3.58 -10.58 6.07
N TRP A 99 -2.43 -11.03 5.56
CA TRP A 99 -1.68 -12.17 6.11
C TRP A 99 -0.39 -11.76 6.79
N GLU A 100 0.48 -11.03 6.10
CA GLU A 100 1.82 -10.65 6.57
C GLU A 100 2.09 -9.18 6.32
N PRO A 101 1.44 -8.26 7.06
CA PRO A 101 1.74 -6.84 6.97
C PRO A 101 3.19 -6.59 7.39
N GLN A 102 3.82 -5.56 6.84
CA GLN A 102 5.25 -5.32 7.05
C GLN A 102 5.54 -3.84 7.24
N ILE A 103 6.53 -3.54 8.08
CA ILE A 103 7.16 -2.22 8.15
C ILE A 103 8.62 -2.39 7.77
N TRP A 104 9.04 -1.67 6.75
CA TRP A 104 10.41 -1.59 6.27
C TRP A 104 11.00 -0.23 6.59
N LYS A 105 12.29 -0.21 6.91
CA LYS A 105 13.07 1.01 7.16
C LYS A 105 14.17 1.13 6.11
N ALA A 106 14.33 2.31 5.53
CA ALA A 106 15.43 2.64 4.65
C ALA A 106 16.76 2.68 5.43
N LEU A 107 17.80 2.18 4.80
CA LEU A 107 19.17 2.23 5.30
C LEU A 107 19.98 3.29 4.54
N PRO A 108 21.05 3.85 5.15
CA PRO A 108 21.95 4.79 4.47
C PRO A 108 22.62 4.20 3.22
N SER A 109 22.66 2.88 3.07
CA SER A 109 23.16 2.19 1.88
C SER A 109 22.23 2.30 0.66
N GLY A 110 20.99 2.79 0.85
CA GLY A 110 19.93 2.77 -0.16
C GLY A 110 19.16 1.44 -0.21
N GLU A 111 19.47 0.50 0.67
CA GLU A 111 18.72 -0.73 0.90
C GLU A 111 17.65 -0.50 1.97
N SER A 112 16.89 -1.54 2.32
CA SER A 112 15.93 -1.51 3.41
C SER A 112 16.01 -2.76 4.27
N GLU A 113 15.58 -2.63 5.53
CA GLU A 113 15.47 -3.73 6.48
C GLU A 113 14.03 -3.86 7.01
N LEU A 114 13.61 -5.09 7.31
CA LEU A 114 12.32 -5.35 7.94
C LEU A 114 12.39 -4.97 9.42
N VAL A 115 11.57 -4.02 9.84
CA VAL A 115 11.44 -3.61 11.25
C VAL A 115 10.54 -4.59 12.00
N THR A 116 9.34 -4.86 11.47
CA THR A 116 8.37 -5.78 12.06
C THR A 116 7.31 -6.20 11.04
N ASN A 117 6.66 -7.32 11.32
CA ASN A 117 5.45 -7.79 10.64
C ASN A 117 4.23 -7.82 11.59
N GLN A 118 4.30 -7.08 12.70
CA GLN A 118 3.27 -7.02 13.73
C GLN A 118 2.85 -5.58 13.99
N PHE A 119 1.63 -5.23 13.61
CA PHE A 119 0.94 -4.00 13.95
C PHE A 119 -0.57 -4.17 13.79
N ASP A 120 -1.33 -3.25 14.35
CA ASP A 120 -2.78 -3.35 14.39
C ASP A 120 -3.39 -2.87 13.07
N ILE A 121 -4.24 -3.72 12.49
CA ILE A 121 -5.10 -3.42 11.36
C ILE A 121 -6.53 -3.76 11.75
N VAL A 122 -7.41 -2.78 11.70
CA VAL A 122 -8.85 -2.93 11.95
C VAL A 122 -9.59 -2.63 10.65
N VAL A 123 -10.46 -3.54 10.23
CA VAL A 123 -11.29 -3.37 9.04
C VAL A 123 -12.74 -3.23 9.47
N VAL A 124 -13.45 -2.25 8.89
CA VAL A 124 -14.91 -2.10 8.98
C VAL A 124 -15.49 -2.39 7.59
N PRO A 125 -15.75 -3.68 7.27
CA PRO A 125 -15.91 -4.14 5.90
C PRO A 125 -17.01 -3.42 5.13
N ASP A 126 -18.19 -3.31 5.70
CA ASP A 126 -19.38 -2.73 5.02
C ASP A 126 -19.26 -1.21 4.82
N LYS A 127 -18.33 -0.56 5.50
CA LYS A 127 -18.06 0.87 5.35
C LYS A 127 -16.87 1.17 4.44
N GLY A 128 -16.18 0.15 3.95
CA GLY A 128 -14.97 0.36 3.15
C GLY A 128 -13.78 0.95 3.93
N VAL A 129 -13.77 0.84 5.27
CA VAL A 129 -12.77 1.53 6.11
C VAL A 129 -11.71 0.55 6.59
N ILE A 130 -10.45 0.95 6.45
CA ILE A 130 -9.29 0.26 7.03
C ILE A 130 -8.58 1.26 7.96
N VAL A 131 -8.32 0.85 9.20
CA VAL A 131 -7.60 1.66 10.19
C VAL A 131 -6.33 0.92 10.58
N VAL A 132 -5.21 1.62 10.55
CA VAL A 132 -3.89 1.09 10.95
C VAL A 132 -3.36 1.91 12.11
N LYS A 133 -2.80 1.22 13.11
CA LYS A 133 -2.18 1.86 14.27
C LYS A 133 -0.71 1.42 14.37
N LEU A 134 0.19 2.41 14.41
CA LEU A 134 1.63 2.21 14.47
C LEU A 134 2.24 2.98 15.66
N ASP A 135 3.10 2.34 16.43
CA ASP A 135 3.89 2.99 17.48
C ASP A 135 4.95 3.91 16.86
N ILE A 136 4.83 5.20 17.12
CA ILE A 136 5.71 6.22 16.53
C ILE A 136 7.17 6.01 16.95
N GLU A 137 7.40 5.72 18.23
CA GLU A 137 8.77 5.60 18.75
C GLU A 137 9.41 4.26 18.37
N ASN A 138 8.70 3.15 18.60
CA ASN A 138 9.29 1.82 18.50
C ASN A 138 9.25 1.25 17.06
N GLN A 139 8.27 1.64 16.24
CA GLN A 139 8.12 1.11 14.89
C GLN A 139 8.59 2.10 13.81
N LEU A 140 8.50 3.41 14.07
CA LEU A 140 8.81 4.46 13.09
C LEU A 140 10.01 5.34 13.52
N GLY A 141 10.71 4.99 14.61
CA GLY A 141 11.94 5.69 15.05
C GLY A 141 11.72 7.12 15.53
N GLY A 142 10.53 7.41 16.10
CA GLY A 142 10.18 8.71 16.68
C GLY A 142 9.93 9.80 15.64
N GLY A 143 9.73 11.02 16.13
CA GLY A 143 9.49 12.23 15.32
C GLY A 143 8.05 12.70 15.37
N ASN A 144 7.74 13.74 14.58
CA ASN A 144 6.41 14.32 14.52
C ASN A 144 5.68 13.94 13.22
N PRO A 145 4.68 13.03 13.26
CA PRO A 145 3.95 12.60 12.06
C PRO A 145 3.22 13.73 11.30
N GLU A 146 2.92 14.86 11.95
CA GLU A 146 2.30 16.01 11.29
C GLU A 146 3.25 16.73 10.31
N GLU A 147 4.56 16.49 10.41
CA GLU A 147 5.58 17.08 9.55
C GLU A 147 6.01 16.12 8.43
N TRP A 148 5.53 14.86 8.44
CA TRP A 148 5.90 13.87 7.46
C TRP A 148 5.07 13.96 6.19
N HIS A 149 5.65 13.53 5.08
CA HIS A 149 4.95 13.38 3.82
C HIS A 149 4.61 11.91 3.58
N TYR A 150 3.43 11.68 3.02
CA TYR A 150 2.89 10.33 2.82
C TYR A 150 2.60 10.11 1.35
N GLY A 151 3.17 9.05 0.78
CA GLY A 151 2.74 8.51 -0.50
C GLY A 151 1.94 7.24 -0.24
N VAL A 152 0.74 7.16 -0.78
CA VAL A 152 -0.15 6.01 -0.59
C VAL A 152 -0.48 5.40 -1.94
N ILE A 153 -0.39 4.08 -2.07
CA ILE A 153 -0.75 3.37 -3.30
C ILE A 153 -1.59 2.14 -3.01
N MET A 154 -2.53 1.85 -3.92
CA MET A 154 -3.41 0.68 -3.87
C MET A 154 -3.05 -0.32 -4.94
N MET A 155 -2.96 -1.59 -4.54
CA MET A 155 -2.66 -2.71 -5.41
C MET A 155 -3.58 -3.89 -5.10
N SER A 156 -3.65 -4.85 -6.02
CA SER A 156 -4.35 -6.11 -5.80
C SER A 156 -3.46 -7.11 -5.07
N GLN A 157 -3.96 -7.69 -3.99
CA GLN A 157 -3.24 -8.67 -3.18
C GLN A 157 -3.11 -10.03 -3.90
N ASP A 158 -1.93 -10.63 -3.82
CA ASP A 158 -1.67 -11.99 -4.25
C ASP A 158 -0.61 -12.67 -3.36
N GLY A 159 -1.02 -13.65 -2.56
CA GLY A 159 -0.10 -14.43 -1.73
C GLY A 159 0.99 -15.18 -2.51
N TYR A 160 0.79 -15.38 -3.80
CA TYR A 160 1.73 -16.02 -4.73
C TYR A 160 2.37 -15.02 -5.70
N GLY A 161 2.28 -13.73 -5.42
CA GLY A 161 2.86 -12.68 -6.25
C GLY A 161 4.35 -12.91 -6.53
N PRO A 162 4.85 -12.48 -7.71
CA PRO A 162 6.21 -12.78 -8.15
C PRO A 162 7.25 -12.27 -7.15
N ASN A 163 8.29 -13.09 -6.91
CA ASN A 163 9.41 -12.80 -6.00
C ASN A 163 8.98 -12.34 -4.59
N GLY A 164 7.86 -12.86 -4.10
CA GLY A 164 7.33 -12.48 -2.78
C GLY A 164 6.78 -11.08 -2.69
N SER A 165 6.43 -10.47 -3.81
CA SER A 165 5.88 -9.09 -3.87
C SER A 165 4.53 -8.96 -3.18
N ARG A 166 3.77 -10.06 -3.08
CA ARG A 166 2.41 -10.15 -2.54
C ARG A 166 1.38 -9.26 -3.25
N ILE A 167 1.64 -8.94 -4.51
CA ILE A 167 0.72 -8.20 -5.37
C ILE A 167 0.50 -8.94 -6.69
N ARG A 168 -0.67 -8.71 -7.29
CA ARG A 168 -1.01 -9.20 -8.63
C ARG A 168 -0.40 -8.30 -9.68
N GLU A 169 0.01 -8.94 -10.76
CA GLU A 169 0.40 -8.22 -11.97
C GLU A 169 -0.82 -7.69 -12.70
N ILE A 170 -0.63 -6.55 -13.38
CA ILE A 170 -1.58 -6.00 -14.33
C ILE A 170 -1.08 -6.35 -15.72
N ASN A 171 -1.90 -7.08 -16.49
CA ASN A 171 -1.58 -7.55 -17.84
C ASN A 171 -2.13 -6.58 -18.92
N PRO A 172 -1.74 -6.73 -20.19
CA PRO A 172 -2.38 -5.97 -21.27
C PRO A 172 -3.90 -6.22 -21.37
N SER A 173 -4.36 -7.41 -21.04
CA SER A 173 -5.79 -7.76 -20.97
C SER A 173 -6.11 -8.35 -19.61
N ALA A 174 -7.30 -8.03 -19.09
CA ALA A 174 -7.76 -8.61 -17.83
C ALA A 174 -7.93 -10.12 -17.94
N GLU A 175 -7.54 -10.82 -16.90
CA GLU A 175 -7.73 -12.24 -16.68
C GLU A 175 -8.60 -12.47 -15.45
N GLN A 176 -8.92 -13.75 -15.13
CA GLN A 176 -9.73 -14.05 -13.96
C GLN A 176 -9.21 -13.39 -12.68
N TYR A 177 -7.90 -13.45 -12.45
CA TYR A 177 -7.25 -12.95 -11.23
C TYR A 177 -6.16 -11.90 -11.48
N LYS A 178 -6.02 -11.37 -12.70
CA LYS A 178 -5.08 -10.29 -13.03
C LYS A 178 -5.80 -9.13 -13.67
N GLY A 179 -5.42 -7.92 -13.31
CA GLY A 179 -5.93 -6.71 -13.94
C GLY A 179 -5.51 -6.61 -15.41
N GLY A 180 -6.18 -5.76 -16.15
CA GLY A 180 -5.90 -5.49 -17.55
C GLY A 180 -5.58 -4.02 -17.82
N GLY A 181 -5.17 -3.72 -19.06
CA GLY A 181 -4.90 -2.37 -19.54
C GLY A 181 -3.44 -1.93 -19.39
N ALA A 182 -2.56 -2.79 -18.90
CA ALA A 182 -1.14 -2.47 -18.89
C ALA A 182 -0.58 -2.29 -20.30
N PRO A 183 0.35 -1.34 -20.52
CA PRO A 183 1.08 -1.26 -21.77
C PRO A 183 1.97 -2.50 -21.96
N ASN A 184 2.23 -2.88 -23.21
CA ASN A 184 3.17 -3.96 -23.55
C ASN A 184 4.63 -3.52 -23.32
N VAL A 185 4.96 -3.12 -22.10
CA VAL A 185 6.31 -2.76 -21.67
C VAL A 185 6.67 -3.53 -20.41
N VAL A 186 7.94 -3.85 -20.28
CA VAL A 186 8.46 -4.53 -19.10
C VAL A 186 8.49 -3.55 -17.93
N ASN A 187 8.16 -4.02 -16.73
CA ASN A 187 8.24 -3.25 -15.49
C ASN A 187 7.34 -2.00 -15.46
N HIS A 188 6.12 -2.08 -16.00
CA HIS A 188 5.11 -1.05 -15.76
C HIS A 188 4.56 -1.13 -14.33
N PRO A 189 4.05 -0.03 -13.74
CA PRO A 189 3.47 -0.05 -12.40
C PRO A 189 2.28 -1.02 -12.27
N ASN A 190 2.27 -1.78 -11.18
CA ASN A 190 1.15 -2.66 -10.78
C ASN A 190 0.27 -1.96 -9.73
N ILE A 191 -0.05 -0.69 -9.96
CA ILE A 191 -0.76 0.20 -9.04
C ILE A 191 -2.10 0.56 -9.64
N PHE A 192 -3.19 0.36 -8.89
CA PHE A 192 -4.54 0.69 -9.34
C PHE A 192 -4.93 2.12 -8.98
N ASP A 193 -4.49 2.61 -7.82
CA ASP A 193 -4.80 3.96 -7.34
C ASP A 193 -3.68 4.55 -6.47
N VAL A 194 -3.67 5.90 -6.30
CA VAL A 194 -2.66 6.67 -5.55
C VAL A 194 -3.29 7.78 -4.72
#